data_50d24feebfdf0a772f546f42146bdf07
#
_entry.id   50d24feebfdf0a772f546f42146bdf07
#
_cell.length_a   1.000
_cell.length_b   1.000
_cell.length_c   1.000
_cell.angle_alpha   90.00
_cell.angle_beta   90.00
_cell.angle_gamma   90.00
#
_symmetry.space_group_name_H-M   'P 1'
#
loop_
_entity.id
_entity.type
_entity.pdbx_description
1 polymer ?
#
loop_
_entity_poly.entity_id
_entity_poly.type
_entity_poly.pdbx_seq_one_letter_code
_entity_poly.pdbx_strand_id
1 'polypeptide(L)'
;MYRVVYYTDKRGDSPVEDFIRSLQLKARAKVLKWLELLEEYGPDLPRPYSDSLRDKIRELRISHSKLEVRVLYFFWKDKIIVLTNGYFKKERRTD
;
A
#
# COMPACT_ATOMS: atom_id res chain seq x y z
N MET A 1 -13.67 -11.52 -3.65
CA MET A 1 -13.10 -10.24 -3.23
C MET A 1 -12.13 -10.44 -2.07
N TYR A 2 -11.03 -9.72 -2.07
CA TYR A 2 -10.02 -9.76 -1.03
C TYR A 2 -10.34 -8.73 0.04
N ARG A 3 -9.73 -8.88 1.20
CA ARG A 3 -9.93 -7.94 2.29
C ARG A 3 -8.59 -7.44 2.83
N VAL A 4 -8.44 -6.13 2.84
CA VAL A 4 -7.26 -5.46 3.37
C VAL A 4 -7.36 -5.35 4.89
N VAL A 5 -6.26 -5.70 5.56
CA VAL A 5 -6.13 -5.47 7.00
C VAL A 5 -4.81 -4.77 7.26
N TYR A 6 -4.78 -3.92 8.28
CA TYR A 6 -3.58 -3.23 8.68
C TYR A 6 -2.82 -4.07 9.70
N TYR A 7 -1.54 -4.27 9.47
CA TYR A 7 -0.71 -4.93 10.48
C TYR A 7 -0.69 -4.09 11.75
N THR A 8 -0.88 -4.75 12.87
CA THR A 8 -0.92 -4.11 14.18
C THR A 8 0.07 -4.84 15.08
N ASP A 9 0.88 -4.07 15.83
CA ASP A 9 1.85 -4.67 16.73
C ASP A 9 1.19 -5.09 18.05
N LYS A 10 2.00 -5.60 18.97
CA LYS A 10 1.49 -6.13 20.23
C LYS A 10 0.80 -5.08 21.09
N ARG A 11 1.14 -3.81 20.90
CA ARG A 11 0.54 -2.73 21.67
C ARG A 11 -0.70 -2.15 21.01
N GLY A 12 -1.05 -2.69 19.83
CA GLY A 12 -2.21 -2.20 19.10
C GLY A 12 -1.87 -1.05 18.16
N ASP A 13 -0.60 -0.73 17.99
CA ASP A 13 -0.19 0.34 17.09
C ASP A 13 -0.04 -0.21 15.67
N SER A 14 -0.42 0.60 14.70
CA SER A 14 -0.29 0.25 13.29
C SER A 14 0.45 1.37 12.57
N PRO A 15 1.76 1.21 12.34
CA PRO A 15 2.52 2.23 11.61
C PRO A 15 1.97 2.50 10.21
N VAL A 16 1.47 1.48 9.52
CA VAL A 16 0.92 1.70 8.18
C VAL A 16 -0.38 2.49 8.25
N GLU A 17 -1.23 2.21 9.21
CA GLU A 17 -2.46 2.98 9.38
C GLU A 17 -2.14 4.43 9.75
N ASP A 18 -1.19 4.62 10.67
CA ASP A 18 -0.75 5.95 11.07
C ASP A 18 -0.19 6.72 9.89
N PHE A 19 0.61 6.05 9.05
CA PHE A 19 1.15 6.68 7.86
C PHE A 19 0.04 7.17 6.93
N ILE A 20 -0.94 6.31 6.65
CA ILE A 20 -2.04 6.66 5.74
C ILE A 20 -2.84 7.82 6.31
N ARG A 21 -3.11 7.80 7.61
CA ARG A 21 -3.85 8.88 8.27
C ARG A 21 -3.10 10.20 8.25
N SER A 22 -1.77 10.15 8.21
CA SER A 22 -0.95 11.36 8.19
C SER A 22 -0.94 12.06 6.84
N LEU A 23 -1.40 11.39 5.78
CA LEU A 23 -1.39 11.96 4.45
C LEU A 23 -2.40 13.09 4.32
N GLN A 24 -2.09 14.06 3.46
CA GLN A 24 -3.05 15.10 3.13
C GLN A 24 -4.28 14.48 2.49
N LEU A 25 -5.41 15.17 2.62
CA LEU A 25 -6.71 14.62 2.27
C LEU A 25 -6.76 14.00 0.88
N LYS A 26 -6.28 14.71 -0.14
CA LYS A 26 -6.36 14.20 -1.52
C LYS A 26 -5.46 13.01 -1.75
N ALA A 27 -4.26 13.03 -1.18
CA ALA A 27 -3.34 11.91 -1.29
C ALA A 27 -3.90 10.69 -0.57
N ARG A 28 -4.45 10.90 0.62
CA ARG A 28 -5.06 9.81 1.38
C ARG A 28 -6.23 9.19 0.62
N ALA A 29 -7.08 10.03 0.04
CA ALA A 29 -8.21 9.53 -0.74
C ALA A 29 -7.74 8.66 -1.90
N LYS A 30 -6.65 9.04 -2.55
CA LYS A 30 -6.13 8.25 -3.65
C LYS A 30 -5.56 6.91 -3.17
N VAL A 31 -4.87 6.90 -2.03
CA VAL A 31 -4.38 5.66 -1.44
C VAL A 31 -5.56 4.73 -1.13
N LEU A 32 -6.60 5.26 -0.51
CA LEU A 32 -7.76 4.44 -0.16
C LEU A 32 -8.44 3.87 -1.42
N LYS A 33 -8.48 4.63 -2.50
CA LYS A 33 -9.00 4.12 -3.75
C LYS A 33 -8.14 3.00 -4.31
N TRP A 34 -6.83 3.12 -4.23
CA TRP A 34 -5.92 2.05 -4.66
C TRP A 34 -6.09 0.79 -3.82
N LEU A 35 -6.37 0.96 -2.51
CA LEU A 35 -6.64 -0.18 -1.64
C LEU A 35 -7.95 -0.88 -2.05
N GLU A 36 -8.95 -0.12 -2.46
CA GLU A 36 -10.18 -0.71 -2.99
C GLU A 36 -9.91 -1.53 -4.24
N LEU A 37 -9.08 -1.00 -5.15
CA LEU A 37 -8.69 -1.74 -6.34
C LEU A 37 -7.95 -3.02 -5.98
N LEU A 38 -7.08 -2.94 -4.98
CA LEU A 38 -6.35 -4.11 -4.52
C LEU A 38 -7.31 -5.18 -3.98
N GLU A 39 -8.34 -4.76 -3.25
CA GLU A 39 -9.35 -5.70 -2.76
C GLU A 39 -10.14 -6.34 -3.89
N GLU A 40 -10.38 -5.60 -4.95
CA GLU A 40 -11.14 -6.10 -6.09
C GLU A 40 -10.31 -7.08 -6.94
N TYR A 41 -9.07 -6.71 -7.25
CA TYR A 41 -8.26 -7.49 -8.17
C TYR A 41 -7.27 -8.45 -7.50
N GLY A 42 -6.95 -8.22 -6.22
CA GLY A 42 -6.04 -9.11 -5.50
C GLY A 42 -4.71 -9.29 -6.22
N PRO A 43 -4.27 -10.53 -6.40
CA PRO A 43 -2.99 -10.78 -7.08
C PRO A 43 -2.99 -10.40 -8.56
N ASP A 44 -4.15 -10.12 -9.14
CA ASP A 44 -4.25 -9.73 -10.54
C ASP A 44 -4.09 -8.23 -10.76
N LEU A 45 -3.91 -7.44 -9.71
CA LEU A 45 -3.68 -6.02 -9.85
C LEU A 45 -2.35 -5.79 -10.56
N PRO A 46 -2.37 -5.20 -11.78
CA PRO A 46 -1.16 -5.17 -12.62
C PRO A 46 -0.29 -3.95 -12.36
N ARG A 47 0.85 -3.92 -13.04
CA ARG A 47 1.61 -2.69 -13.17
C ARG A 47 0.78 -1.65 -13.91
N PRO A 48 0.92 -0.38 -13.63
CA PRO A 48 1.86 0.23 -12.67
C PRO A 48 1.33 0.32 -11.25
N TYR A 49 0.14 -0.22 -10.98
CA TYR A 49 -0.49 -0.10 -9.66
C TYR A 49 0.24 -0.87 -8.59
N SER A 50 0.81 -2.02 -8.96
CA SER A 50 1.43 -2.93 -8.03
C SER A 50 2.63 -3.60 -8.69
N ASP A 51 3.61 -3.97 -7.89
CA ASP A 51 4.74 -4.76 -8.35
C ASP A 51 5.27 -5.62 -7.22
N SER A 52 5.98 -6.66 -7.61
CA SER A 52 6.64 -7.53 -6.65
C SER A 52 7.91 -6.86 -6.16
N LEU A 53 8.15 -6.90 -4.86
CA LEU A 53 9.38 -6.36 -4.29
C LEU A 53 10.40 -7.47 -4.07
N ARG A 54 10.07 -8.42 -3.18
CA ARG A 54 10.85 -9.62 -2.95
C ARG A 54 10.13 -10.49 -1.90
N ASP A 55 10.47 -11.78 -1.87
CA ASP A 55 10.01 -12.71 -0.82
C ASP A 55 8.51 -12.63 -0.54
N LYS A 56 7.73 -12.57 -1.61
CA LYS A 56 6.27 -12.48 -1.54
C LYS A 56 5.75 -11.16 -0.99
N ILE A 57 6.64 -10.19 -0.75
CA ILE A 57 6.24 -8.83 -0.42
C ILE A 57 6.02 -8.07 -1.72
N ARG A 58 4.90 -7.38 -1.79
CA ARG A 58 4.55 -6.58 -2.94
C ARG A 58 4.42 -5.13 -2.51
N GLU A 59 4.51 -4.24 -3.47
CA GLU A 59 4.31 -2.81 -3.18
C GLU A 59 3.18 -2.27 -4.02
N LEU A 60 2.33 -1.49 -3.39
CA LEU A 60 1.29 -0.71 -4.04
C LEU A 60 1.89 0.65 -4.33
N ARG A 61 1.72 1.12 -5.56
CA ARG A 61 2.36 2.34 -6.05
C ARG A 61 1.32 3.40 -6.30
N ILE A 62 1.38 4.47 -5.53
CA ILE A 62 0.44 5.57 -5.69
C ILE A 62 1.24 6.85 -5.96
N SER A 63 0.94 7.50 -7.08
CA SER A 63 1.53 8.78 -7.43
C SER A 63 0.46 9.85 -7.29
N HIS A 64 0.75 10.92 -6.58
CA HIS A 64 -0.17 12.02 -6.43
C HIS A 64 0.61 13.32 -6.41
N SER A 65 0.39 14.17 -7.41
CA SER A 65 1.15 15.39 -7.57
C SER A 65 2.63 15.04 -7.64
N LYS A 66 3.46 15.57 -6.75
CA LYS A 66 4.89 15.22 -6.71
C LYS A 66 5.21 14.13 -5.70
N LEU A 67 4.18 13.58 -5.07
CA LEU A 67 4.37 12.54 -4.05
C LEU A 67 4.37 11.17 -4.69
N GLU A 68 5.32 10.35 -4.28
CA GLU A 68 5.37 8.94 -4.62
C GLU A 68 5.18 8.15 -3.35
N VAL A 69 4.03 7.51 -3.22
CA VAL A 69 3.67 6.76 -2.03
C VAL A 69 3.79 5.26 -2.32
N ARG A 70 4.34 4.55 -1.38
CA ARG A 70 4.44 3.08 -1.46
C ARG A 70 3.79 2.48 -0.22
N VAL A 71 2.99 1.44 -0.44
CA VAL A 71 2.40 0.67 0.66
C VAL A 71 2.78 -0.77 0.42
N LEU A 72 3.49 -1.36 1.38
CA LEU A 72 3.94 -2.75 1.28
C LEU A 72 2.88 -3.69 1.82
N TYR A 73 2.73 -4.83 1.17
CA TYR A 73 1.71 -5.78 1.56
C TYR A 73 2.10 -7.20 1.14
N PHE A 74 1.39 -8.16 1.72
CA PHE A 74 1.49 -9.56 1.30
C PHE A 74 0.13 -10.21 1.43
N PHE A 75 -0.05 -11.32 0.70
CA PHE A 75 -1.28 -12.10 0.79
C PHE A 75 -1.11 -13.16 1.88
N TRP A 76 -2.13 -13.29 2.72
CA TRP A 76 -2.10 -14.23 3.84
C TRP A 76 -3.41 -14.98 3.91
N LYS A 77 -3.32 -16.33 3.90
CA LYS A 77 -4.48 -17.20 3.91
C LYS A 77 -5.48 -16.81 2.81
N ASP A 78 -6.72 -17.26 2.97
CA ASP A 78 -7.72 -17.02 1.95
C ASP A 78 -8.15 -15.57 1.89
N LYS A 79 -7.73 -14.91 0.82
CA LYS A 79 -8.23 -13.59 0.43
C LYS A 79 -8.00 -12.48 1.45
N ILE A 80 -6.94 -12.60 2.26
CA ILE A 80 -6.55 -11.53 3.17
C ILE A 80 -5.27 -10.88 2.65
N ILE A 81 -5.28 -9.55 2.64
CA ILE A 81 -4.13 -8.75 2.25
C ILE A 81 -3.68 -7.97 3.47
N VAL A 82 -2.45 -8.24 3.91
CA VAL A 82 -1.91 -7.57 5.10
C VAL A 82 -1.01 -6.42 4.66
N LEU A 83 -1.39 -5.20 5.04
CA LEU A 83 -0.55 -4.02 4.81
C LEU A 83 0.44 -3.92 5.96
N THR A 84 1.72 -3.77 5.64
CA THR A 84 2.77 -3.74 6.66
C THR A 84 3.37 -2.36 6.88
N ASN A 85 3.73 -1.67 5.82
CA ASN A 85 4.43 -0.40 5.90
C ASN A 85 3.94 0.55 4.83
N GLY A 86 4.05 1.85 5.14
CA GLY A 86 3.82 2.89 4.14
C GLY A 86 4.96 3.89 4.22
N TYR A 87 5.38 4.41 3.08
CA TYR A 87 6.45 5.38 3.05
C TYR A 87 6.41 6.20 1.77
N PHE A 88 7.12 7.33 1.79
CA PHE A 88 7.30 8.14 0.59
C PHE A 88 8.58 7.68 -0.10
N LYS A 89 8.48 7.38 -1.39
CA LYS A 89 9.66 7.03 -2.16
C LYS A 89 10.27 8.32 -2.70
N LYS A 90 11.56 8.49 -2.48
CA LYS A 90 12.25 9.63 -3.03
C LYS A 90 12.41 9.47 -4.52
N GLU A 91 12.13 10.56 -5.25
CA GLU A 91 12.29 10.57 -6.67
C GLU A 91 13.77 10.35 -7.00
N ARG A 92 14.01 9.40 -7.89
CA ARG A 92 15.36 9.16 -8.33
C ARG A 92 15.78 10.26 -9.28
N ARG A 93 16.85 10.95 -8.93
CA ARG A 93 17.39 11.94 -9.82
C ARG A 93 18.33 11.31 -10.80
N THR A 94 18.09 11.58 -12.07
CA THR A 94 19.06 11.29 -13.11
C THR A 94 19.77 12.59 -13.42
N ASP A 95 21.01 12.61 -13.17
CA ASP A 95 21.83 13.77 -13.54
C ASP A 95 22.37 13.59 -14.94
#